data_86a70828c6d42d1c24de2c08fa12923b
#
_entry.id   86a70828c6d42d1c24de2c08fa12923b
#
_cell.length_a   1.000
_cell.length_b   1.000
_cell.length_c   1.000
_cell.angle_alpha   90.00
_cell.angle_beta   90.00
_cell.angle_gamma   90.00
#
_symmetry.space_group_name_H-M   'P 1'
#
loop_
_entity.id
_entity.type
_entity.pdbx_description
1 polymer ?
#
loop_
_entity_poly.entity_id
_entity_poly.type
_entity_poly.pdbx_seq_one_letter_code
_entity_poly.pdbx_strand_id
1 'polypeptide(L)'
;MIARSFAVSGAAVVLVLAGLALTLASPLGCSSSDGAAADAVDAEAPDQGDEPTADGTDNGDDGPPPPVPADGGGAQTPIPTKIRYVIVLVKENHTFDNYFTGFPGAESSATGKVASGATITRPVAPTGPLASDLCHANSCGQKAYAGGAMDGFDLNNGGGNRLPYVHYTEQQIPNYWQYARNFVLADHLFSTTMGPSTPGHAVFWTGRSLSLTNAKCTTPDGGGCTGFGCTADPKTKITSFDPKTCTTKDVAPCFDVPALPDKLPAGFTWTDYGGPLAMMVKSVAARPDVKTHFRRQSDLVNDLTTGHLANLTIAHLWSGDVSEHPSAYPCAGENFSVDIINAAMALPQWNEMAIVVTWDDWGGFYDHVAPPVHKCANGQIFNEGFRLPAIIVSPYAKKGFVLKTPAEQASIPRLVEELWGMPFMTASDPDARDGTAGSLMDAFDFAQSARPPLVLTKRTCP
;
A
#
# COMPACT_ATOMS: atom_id res chain seq x y z
N MET A 1 -70.46 -12.92 -55.27
CA MET A 1 -70.30 -12.71 -56.73
C MET A 1 -68.80 -12.83 -57.00
N ILE A 2 -68.48 -13.84 -57.79
CA ILE A 2 -67.37 -14.03 -58.72
C ILE A 2 -65.98 -14.15 -58.16
N ALA A 3 -65.58 -15.40 -58.16
CA ALA A 3 -64.21 -15.92 -58.15
C ALA A 3 -63.36 -15.45 -59.34
N ARG A 4 -62.08 -15.47 -59.23
CA ARG A 4 -61.21 -16.07 -60.29
C ARG A 4 -59.80 -16.42 -59.68
N SER A 5 -59.55 -17.72 -59.69
CA SER A 5 -58.23 -18.36 -59.60
C SER A 5 -57.39 -18.04 -60.85
N PHE A 6 -56.12 -17.92 -60.68
CA PHE A 6 -55.15 -18.32 -61.70
C PHE A 6 -53.92 -18.97 -60.99
N ALA A 7 -53.73 -20.23 -61.28
CA ALA A 7 -52.51 -20.98 -61.03
C ALA A 7 -51.52 -20.83 -62.21
N VAL A 8 -50.27 -20.68 -61.96
CA VAL A 8 -49.19 -20.99 -62.91
C VAL A 8 -48.03 -21.66 -62.20
N SER A 9 -47.69 -22.77 -62.76
CA SER A 9 -46.66 -23.74 -62.48
C SER A 9 -45.22 -23.22 -62.37
N GLY A 10 -44.45 -23.73 -61.46
CA GLY A 10 -43.35 -24.66 -61.54
C GLY A 10 -42.07 -24.19 -62.30
N ALA A 11 -41.01 -24.01 -61.53
CA ALA A 11 -39.67 -24.39 -61.92
C ALA A 11 -38.82 -24.56 -60.68
N ALA A 12 -38.34 -25.77 -60.44
CA ALA A 12 -37.37 -26.10 -59.42
C ALA A 12 -35.99 -25.60 -59.86
N VAL A 13 -35.37 -24.74 -59.07
CA VAL A 13 -33.97 -24.40 -59.17
C VAL A 13 -33.28 -24.97 -57.95
N VAL A 14 -32.45 -25.97 -58.16
CA VAL A 14 -31.52 -26.52 -57.14
C VAL A 14 -30.41 -25.50 -56.98
N LEU A 15 -30.36 -24.82 -55.84
CA LEU A 15 -29.22 -24.02 -55.43
C LEU A 15 -28.40 -24.85 -54.44
N VAL A 16 -27.17 -25.20 -54.87
CA VAL A 16 -26.12 -25.75 -54.03
C VAL A 16 -25.64 -24.62 -53.14
N LEU A 17 -25.99 -24.66 -51.82
CA LEU A 17 -25.43 -23.78 -50.81
C LEU A 17 -24.06 -24.35 -50.37
N ALA A 18 -22.99 -23.71 -50.90
CA ALA A 18 -21.65 -23.85 -50.30
C ALA A 18 -21.72 -23.14 -48.93
N GLY A 19 -21.58 -23.90 -47.86
CA GLY A 19 -21.51 -23.40 -46.49
C GLY A 19 -20.21 -22.64 -46.28
N LEU A 20 -20.26 -21.30 -46.24
CA LEU A 20 -19.23 -20.46 -45.66
C LEU A 20 -19.53 -20.38 -44.17
N ALA A 21 -18.80 -21.14 -43.40
CA ALA A 21 -18.79 -20.96 -41.94
C ALA A 21 -18.12 -19.64 -41.61
N LEU A 22 -18.90 -18.58 -41.39
CA LEU A 22 -18.44 -17.39 -40.71
C LEU A 22 -18.28 -17.75 -39.22
N THR A 23 -17.06 -18.02 -38.82
CA THR A 23 -16.71 -17.98 -37.41
C THR A 23 -16.80 -16.53 -36.93
N LEU A 24 -17.91 -16.19 -36.30
CA LEU A 24 -18.02 -15.03 -35.46
C LEU A 24 -17.02 -15.23 -34.30
N ALA A 25 -15.88 -14.60 -34.42
CA ALA A 25 -15.01 -14.39 -33.28
C ALA A 25 -15.78 -13.51 -32.29
N SER A 26 -16.32 -14.13 -31.26
CA SER A 26 -16.77 -13.40 -30.08
C SER A 26 -15.57 -12.65 -29.53
N PRO A 27 -15.71 -11.37 -29.16
CA PRO A 27 -14.65 -10.73 -28.39
C PRO A 27 -14.51 -11.54 -27.09
N LEU A 28 -13.30 -12.07 -26.90
CA LEU A 28 -12.89 -12.66 -25.63
C LEU A 28 -13.21 -11.63 -24.54
N GLY A 29 -14.31 -11.87 -23.83
CA GLY A 29 -14.54 -11.20 -22.57
C GLY A 29 -13.33 -11.48 -21.69
N CYS A 30 -12.72 -10.44 -21.14
CA CYS A 30 -11.81 -10.56 -20.04
C CYS A 30 -12.54 -11.38 -18.96
N SER A 31 -12.16 -12.63 -18.81
CA SER A 31 -12.64 -13.42 -17.68
C SER A 31 -12.05 -12.78 -16.42
N SER A 32 -12.85 -12.65 -15.41
CA SER A 32 -12.53 -12.16 -14.07
C SER A 32 -11.48 -12.99 -13.31
N SER A 33 -10.71 -13.82 -13.99
CA SER A 33 -9.58 -14.55 -13.44
C SER A 33 -8.33 -13.70 -13.23
N ASP A 34 -8.29 -12.48 -13.76
CA ASP A 34 -7.15 -11.59 -13.58
C ASP A 34 -7.15 -10.89 -12.20
N GLY A 35 -8.27 -10.86 -11.49
CA GLY A 35 -8.35 -10.35 -10.12
C GLY A 35 -7.70 -11.27 -9.09
N ALA A 36 -7.87 -12.58 -9.26
CA ALA A 36 -7.29 -13.57 -8.32
C ALA A 36 -5.76 -13.70 -8.43
N ALA A 37 -5.16 -13.23 -9.51
CA ALA A 37 -3.71 -13.32 -9.69
C ALA A 37 -2.94 -12.13 -9.13
N ALA A 38 -3.61 -11.03 -8.79
CA ALA A 38 -3.00 -9.94 -8.03
C ALA A 38 -2.83 -10.35 -6.56
N ASP A 39 -3.73 -11.17 -6.05
CA ASP A 39 -3.69 -11.71 -4.69
C ASP A 39 -2.59 -12.78 -4.48
N ALA A 40 -1.94 -13.24 -5.54
CA ALA A 40 -0.82 -14.16 -5.40
C ALA A 40 0.46 -13.50 -4.85
N VAL A 41 0.41 -12.23 -4.50
CA VAL A 41 1.41 -11.62 -3.62
C VAL A 41 1.07 -11.85 -2.15
N ASP A 42 -0.11 -12.39 -1.85
CA ASP A 42 -0.29 -13.24 -0.69
C ASP A 42 0.57 -14.53 -0.84
N ALA A 43 1.76 -14.39 -1.45
CA ALA A 43 2.83 -15.29 -1.14
C ALA A 43 2.94 -15.22 0.38
N GLU A 44 2.26 -16.13 1.03
CA GLU A 44 2.58 -16.54 2.37
C GLU A 44 4.06 -16.30 2.53
N ALA A 45 4.44 -15.45 3.44
CA ALA A 45 5.81 -15.40 3.92
C ALA A 45 6.19 -16.88 4.02
N PRO A 46 7.26 -17.34 3.36
CA PRO A 46 7.52 -18.75 3.21
C PRO A 46 7.23 -19.37 4.57
N ASP A 47 6.25 -20.25 4.58
CA ASP A 47 5.95 -21.04 5.75
C ASP A 47 7.31 -21.48 6.26
N GLN A 48 7.69 -21.06 7.44
CA GLN A 48 8.86 -21.54 8.14
C GLN A 48 8.49 -22.96 8.56
N GLY A 49 8.17 -23.76 7.53
CA GLY A 49 7.83 -25.14 7.60
C GLY A 49 9.01 -25.90 8.11
N ASP A 50 8.72 -26.82 8.99
CA ASP A 50 9.58 -27.82 9.57
C ASP A 50 10.71 -27.27 10.45
N GLU A 51 10.34 -26.97 11.69
CA GLU A 51 11.24 -27.25 12.79
C GLU A 51 11.74 -28.69 12.64
N PRO A 52 13.06 -28.90 12.54
CA PRO A 52 13.57 -30.25 12.79
C PRO A 52 13.21 -30.55 14.25
N THR A 53 12.48 -31.62 14.47
CA THR A 53 12.28 -32.22 15.80
C THR A 53 13.64 -32.50 16.41
N ALA A 54 14.11 -31.59 17.24
CA ALA A 54 15.26 -31.82 18.09
C ALA A 54 14.78 -32.60 19.32
N ASP A 55 14.91 -33.91 19.26
CA ASP A 55 15.04 -34.76 20.45
C ASP A 55 16.45 -34.43 21.02
N GLY A 56 16.49 -33.81 22.18
CA GLY A 56 17.75 -33.46 22.82
C GLY A 56 17.56 -32.49 23.98
N THR A 57 17.38 -33.04 25.16
CA THR A 57 17.49 -32.36 26.45
C THR A 57 18.72 -31.44 26.50
N ASP A 58 18.51 -30.15 26.40
CA ASP A 58 19.49 -29.18 26.84
C ASP A 58 18.80 -28.16 27.77
N ASN A 59 19.20 -28.22 29.05
CA ASN A 59 18.85 -27.25 30.07
C ASN A 59 19.66 -25.98 29.83
N GLY A 60 19.25 -25.20 28.84
CA GLY A 60 19.80 -23.85 28.57
C GLY A 60 19.09 -22.82 29.43
N ASP A 61 19.87 -22.18 30.26
CA ASP A 61 19.54 -21.01 31.09
C ASP A 61 18.97 -19.88 30.21
N ASP A 62 17.65 -19.75 30.15
CA ASP A 62 16.93 -18.63 29.48
C ASP A 62 17.11 -17.35 30.31
N GLY A 63 18.33 -16.85 30.35
CA GLY A 63 18.58 -15.52 30.82
C GLY A 63 17.86 -14.47 29.96
N PRO A 64 17.44 -13.33 30.56
CA PRO A 64 16.82 -12.26 29.77
C PRO A 64 17.75 -11.84 28.62
N PRO A 65 17.21 -11.51 27.43
CA PRO A 65 18.01 -11.09 26.29
C PRO A 65 18.95 -9.95 26.70
N PRO A 66 20.17 -9.89 26.13
CA PRO A 66 21.15 -8.88 26.53
C PRO A 66 20.55 -7.48 26.38
N PRO A 67 20.81 -6.59 27.34
CA PRO A 67 20.37 -5.21 27.23
C PRO A 67 20.95 -4.62 25.95
N VAL A 68 20.10 -3.83 25.25
CA VAL A 68 20.54 -3.03 24.10
C VAL A 68 21.85 -2.35 24.47
N PRO A 69 22.92 -2.45 23.66
CA PRO A 69 24.21 -1.91 24.01
C PRO A 69 24.07 -0.45 24.40
N ALA A 70 24.46 -0.11 25.63
CA ALA A 70 24.62 1.26 26.04
C ALA A 70 25.62 1.93 25.09
N ASP A 71 25.24 3.09 24.55
CA ASP A 71 25.97 3.93 23.62
C ASP A 71 27.49 3.77 23.71
N GLY A 72 28.07 3.11 22.70
CA GLY A 72 29.51 3.21 22.44
C GLY A 72 29.77 4.64 21.98
N GLY A 73 30.41 5.45 22.86
CA GLY A 73 30.63 6.88 22.72
C GLY A 73 31.46 7.31 21.50
N GLY A 74 30.91 7.15 20.29
CA GLY A 74 31.35 7.90 19.12
C GLY A 74 30.50 9.16 19.04
N ALA A 75 31.09 10.31 18.75
CA ALA A 75 30.38 11.56 18.56
C ALA A 75 29.34 11.39 17.44
N GLN A 76 28.08 11.17 17.83
CA GLN A 76 26.97 11.09 16.89
C GLN A 76 26.70 12.50 16.34
N THR A 77 26.50 12.60 15.03
CA THR A 77 26.00 13.85 14.43
C THR A 77 24.66 14.19 15.13
N PRO A 78 24.49 15.42 15.64
CA PRO A 78 23.26 15.79 16.33
C PRO A 78 22.05 15.56 15.40
N ILE A 79 21.07 14.82 15.88
CA ILE A 79 19.81 14.63 15.18
C ILE A 79 19.06 15.96 15.24
N PRO A 80 18.61 16.52 14.10
CA PRO A 80 18.04 17.87 14.05
C PRO A 80 16.69 18.00 14.77
N THR A 81 16.08 16.87 15.15
CA THR A 81 14.80 16.83 15.85
C THR A 81 14.87 15.99 17.12
N LYS A 82 13.78 16.02 17.90
CA LYS A 82 13.65 15.19 19.12
C LYS A 82 13.26 13.74 18.80
N ILE A 83 12.96 13.40 17.54
CA ILE A 83 12.48 12.08 17.13
C ILE A 83 13.66 11.16 16.85
N ARG A 84 13.73 10.06 17.58
CA ARG A 84 14.72 8.99 17.41
C ARG A 84 14.11 7.67 16.94
N TYR A 85 12.79 7.53 17.04
CA TYR A 85 12.06 6.32 16.70
C TYR A 85 10.92 6.66 15.74
N VAL A 86 10.89 5.97 14.62
CA VAL A 86 9.83 6.09 13.63
C VAL A 86 9.22 4.72 13.38
N ILE A 87 7.90 4.63 13.53
CA ILE A 87 7.10 3.44 13.23
C ILE A 87 6.18 3.79 12.06
N VAL A 88 6.24 3.03 10.98
CA VAL A 88 5.34 3.15 9.83
C VAL A 88 4.45 1.91 9.79
N LEU A 89 3.15 2.10 9.92
CA LEU A 89 2.15 1.06 9.77
C LEU A 89 1.55 1.18 8.37
N VAL A 90 1.83 0.21 7.52
CA VAL A 90 1.33 0.16 6.14
C VAL A 90 0.20 -0.85 6.10
N LYS A 91 -1.01 -0.36 5.84
CA LYS A 91 -2.25 -1.15 5.74
C LYS A 91 -2.57 -1.38 4.26
N GLU A 92 -3.61 -2.15 4.02
CA GLU A 92 -4.05 -2.53 2.69
C GLU A 92 -5.31 -1.80 2.26
N ASN A 93 -5.21 -1.20 1.18
CA ASN A 93 -6.03 -0.87 0.02
C ASN A 93 -7.23 0.03 0.33
N HIS A 94 -7.01 1.30 0.72
CA HIS A 94 -8.09 2.27 0.87
C HIS A 94 -7.67 3.68 0.43
N THR A 95 -8.61 4.40 -0.23
CA THR A 95 -8.42 5.82 -0.57
C THR A 95 -8.77 6.74 0.60
N PHE A 96 -8.32 8.00 0.50
CA PHE A 96 -8.68 9.03 1.46
C PHE A 96 -10.21 9.21 1.57
N ASP A 97 -10.89 9.36 0.44
CA ASP A 97 -12.34 9.52 0.43
C ASP A 97 -13.09 8.28 0.96
N ASN A 98 -12.49 7.09 0.88
CA ASN A 98 -13.12 5.90 1.43
C ASN A 98 -13.18 5.94 2.98
N TYR A 99 -12.18 6.52 3.66
CA TYR A 99 -12.06 6.52 5.12
C TYR A 99 -12.43 7.86 5.79
N PHE A 100 -12.19 8.98 5.11
CA PHE A 100 -12.29 10.30 5.74
C PHE A 100 -13.28 11.24 5.03
N THR A 101 -14.27 10.69 4.31
CA THR A 101 -15.36 11.49 3.77
C THR A 101 -16.08 12.24 4.87
N GLY A 102 -16.10 13.57 4.77
CA GLY A 102 -16.74 14.46 5.75
C GLY A 102 -15.87 14.79 6.98
N PHE A 103 -14.59 14.42 6.99
CA PHE A 103 -13.69 14.84 8.06
C PHE A 103 -13.53 16.37 8.07
N PRO A 104 -13.74 17.04 9.24
CA PRO A 104 -13.69 18.50 9.29
C PRO A 104 -12.35 19.08 8.84
N GLY A 105 -12.38 20.01 7.90
CA GLY A 105 -11.20 20.69 7.40
C GLY A 105 -10.44 19.95 6.27
N ALA A 106 -10.73 18.67 6.05
CA ALA A 106 -10.17 17.91 4.94
C ALA A 106 -10.96 18.11 3.64
N GLU A 107 -10.27 17.94 2.51
CA GLU A 107 -10.90 17.93 1.19
C GLU A 107 -11.49 16.55 0.90
N SER A 108 -12.82 16.46 0.91
CA SER A 108 -13.53 15.20 0.70
C SER A 108 -14.86 15.44 -0.04
N SER A 109 -15.40 14.39 -0.67
CA SER A 109 -16.65 14.49 -1.41
C SER A 109 -17.66 13.41 -0.99
N ALA A 110 -18.88 13.85 -0.67
CA ALA A 110 -20.03 12.96 -0.44
C ALA A 110 -20.66 12.45 -1.75
N THR A 111 -20.21 12.96 -2.89
CA THR A 111 -20.68 12.54 -4.22
C THR A 111 -19.55 11.99 -5.05
N GLY A 112 -19.90 11.20 -6.07
CA GLY A 112 -18.93 10.66 -7.03
C GLY A 112 -19.46 10.74 -8.45
N LYS A 113 -18.56 10.85 -9.42
CA LYS A 113 -18.89 10.78 -10.84
C LYS A 113 -18.80 9.35 -11.32
N VAL A 114 -19.64 8.98 -12.25
CA VAL A 114 -19.67 7.67 -12.91
C VAL A 114 -19.52 7.84 -14.42
N ALA A 115 -19.08 6.78 -15.11
CA ALA A 115 -18.72 6.81 -16.53
C ALA A 115 -19.83 7.33 -17.47
N SER A 116 -21.09 7.29 -17.04
CA SER A 116 -22.19 7.91 -17.80
C SER A 116 -22.23 9.44 -17.72
N GLY A 117 -21.32 10.07 -16.97
CA GLY A 117 -21.33 11.50 -16.67
C GLY A 117 -22.26 11.90 -15.52
N ALA A 118 -23.02 10.96 -14.94
CA ALA A 118 -23.91 11.26 -13.83
C ALA A 118 -23.12 11.43 -12.51
N THR A 119 -23.64 12.31 -11.65
CA THR A 119 -23.18 12.42 -10.27
C THR A 119 -24.08 11.58 -9.37
N ILE A 120 -23.50 10.80 -8.49
CA ILE A 120 -24.20 9.96 -7.52
C ILE A 120 -23.84 10.37 -6.09
N THR A 121 -24.75 10.18 -5.16
CA THR A 121 -24.41 10.18 -3.72
C THR A 121 -23.63 8.90 -3.43
N ARG A 122 -22.51 9.03 -2.74
CA ARG A 122 -21.69 7.90 -2.35
C ARG A 122 -22.36 7.13 -1.20
N PRO A 123 -22.56 5.82 -1.34
CA PRO A 123 -23.19 5.03 -0.29
C PRO A 123 -22.25 4.83 0.92
N VAL A 124 -22.85 4.67 2.09
CA VAL A 124 -22.11 4.19 3.28
C VAL A 124 -21.78 2.72 3.09
N ALA A 125 -20.57 2.33 3.48
CA ALA A 125 -20.13 0.94 3.44
C ALA A 125 -21.02 0.06 4.36
N PRO A 126 -21.26 -1.20 4.01
CA PRO A 126 -22.00 -2.10 4.88
C PRO A 126 -21.25 -2.32 6.21
N THR A 127 -22.00 -2.66 7.27
CA THR A 127 -21.41 -3.11 8.53
C THR A 127 -21.04 -4.59 8.37
N GLY A 128 -19.77 -4.87 8.16
CA GLY A 128 -19.24 -6.20 7.87
C GLY A 128 -18.46 -6.23 6.55
N PRO A 129 -18.00 -7.42 6.12
CA PRO A 129 -17.21 -7.56 4.92
C PRO A 129 -17.91 -7.03 3.66
N LEU A 130 -17.14 -6.53 2.71
CA LEU A 130 -17.64 -6.15 1.40
C LEU A 130 -17.99 -7.41 0.59
N ALA A 131 -18.85 -7.23 -0.43
CA ALA A 131 -19.31 -8.34 -1.26
C ALA A 131 -18.20 -9.00 -2.10
N SER A 132 -17.16 -8.25 -2.42
CA SER A 132 -15.98 -8.72 -3.15
C SER A 132 -14.83 -7.74 -3.01
N ASP A 133 -13.65 -8.21 -3.32
CA ASP A 133 -12.52 -7.36 -3.61
C ASP A 133 -12.73 -6.55 -4.91
N LEU A 134 -12.05 -5.43 -5.02
CA LEU A 134 -12.10 -4.53 -6.17
C LEU A 134 -10.79 -4.62 -6.98
N CYS A 135 -10.91 -4.51 -8.29
CA CYS A 135 -9.71 -4.43 -9.12
C CYS A 135 -8.93 -3.15 -8.82
N HIS A 136 -7.70 -3.30 -8.32
CA HIS A 136 -6.77 -2.22 -8.00
C HIS A 136 -5.42 -2.32 -8.74
N ALA A 137 -5.36 -3.18 -9.77
CA ALA A 137 -4.24 -3.21 -10.69
C ALA A 137 -4.05 -1.86 -11.42
N ASN A 138 -2.85 -1.58 -11.91
CA ASN A 138 -2.56 -0.35 -12.65
C ASN A 138 -3.54 -0.09 -13.82
N SER A 139 -3.92 -1.14 -14.57
CA SER A 139 -4.89 -1.00 -15.67
C SER A 139 -6.28 -0.57 -15.20
N CYS A 140 -6.70 -1.01 -14.01
CA CYS A 140 -7.95 -0.59 -13.39
C CYS A 140 -7.86 0.86 -12.90
N GLY A 141 -6.70 1.27 -12.37
CA GLY A 141 -6.42 2.65 -11.99
C GLY A 141 -6.48 3.59 -13.18
N GLN A 142 -5.86 3.25 -14.29
CA GLN A 142 -5.93 4.04 -15.53
C GLN A 142 -7.39 4.20 -16.03
N LYS A 143 -8.17 3.12 -15.93
CA LYS A 143 -9.58 3.16 -16.29
C LYS A 143 -10.39 4.07 -15.34
N ALA A 144 -10.15 3.94 -14.03
CA ALA A 144 -10.82 4.74 -13.01
C ALA A 144 -10.47 6.24 -13.13
N TYR A 145 -9.21 6.55 -13.40
CA TYR A 145 -8.72 7.91 -13.63
C TYR A 145 -9.37 8.59 -14.83
N ALA A 146 -9.66 7.83 -15.90
CA ALA A 146 -10.38 8.30 -17.10
C ALA A 146 -9.84 9.64 -17.67
N GLY A 147 -8.49 9.74 -17.80
CA GLY A 147 -7.85 10.97 -18.30
C GLY A 147 -8.01 12.20 -17.41
N GLY A 148 -8.29 12.03 -16.12
CA GLY A 148 -8.51 13.09 -15.13
C GLY A 148 -9.98 13.37 -14.83
N ALA A 149 -10.92 12.74 -15.52
CA ALA A 149 -12.35 12.90 -15.26
C ALA A 149 -12.79 12.28 -13.93
N MET A 150 -12.02 11.32 -13.40
CA MET A 150 -12.30 10.61 -12.14
C MET A 150 -13.69 9.94 -12.13
N ASP A 151 -14.12 9.41 -13.27
CA ASP A 151 -15.46 8.88 -13.45
C ASP A 151 -15.52 7.41 -13.92
N GLY A 152 -14.35 6.76 -14.09
CA GLY A 152 -14.29 5.39 -14.59
C GLY A 152 -14.28 4.28 -13.53
N PHE A 153 -14.47 4.59 -12.25
CA PHE A 153 -14.42 3.61 -11.15
C PHE A 153 -15.52 2.55 -11.27
N ASP A 154 -16.72 2.91 -11.71
CA ASP A 154 -17.84 1.98 -11.92
C ASP A 154 -17.65 1.04 -13.13
N LEU A 155 -16.64 1.26 -13.96
CA LEU A 155 -16.31 0.38 -15.08
C LEU A 155 -15.49 -0.83 -14.66
N ASN A 156 -14.90 -0.80 -13.47
CA ASN A 156 -14.15 -1.92 -12.93
C ASN A 156 -15.10 -3.00 -12.40
N ASN A 157 -14.66 -4.27 -12.37
CA ASN A 157 -15.44 -5.39 -11.86
C ASN A 157 -16.82 -5.57 -12.55
N GLY A 158 -16.86 -5.45 -13.88
CA GLY A 158 -18.06 -5.78 -14.67
C GLY A 158 -18.95 -4.62 -15.12
N GLY A 159 -18.58 -3.39 -14.80
CA GLY A 159 -19.32 -2.18 -15.19
C GLY A 159 -20.57 -1.91 -14.36
N GLY A 160 -20.93 -0.64 -14.21
CA GLY A 160 -22.05 -0.19 -13.38
C GLY A 160 -21.93 -0.49 -11.89
N ASN A 161 -20.76 -0.91 -11.44
CA ASN A 161 -20.49 -1.29 -10.05
C ASN A 161 -20.47 -0.06 -9.13
N ARG A 162 -21.21 -0.11 -8.03
CA ARG A 162 -21.28 0.96 -7.02
C ARG A 162 -20.39 0.71 -5.82
N LEU A 163 -19.82 -0.48 -5.69
CA LEU A 163 -18.93 -0.84 -4.57
C LEU A 163 -17.70 0.06 -4.48
N PRO A 164 -17.06 0.53 -5.56
CA PRO A 164 -15.95 1.48 -5.47
C PRO A 164 -16.27 2.77 -4.74
N TYR A 165 -17.53 3.20 -4.75
CA TYR A 165 -17.96 4.49 -4.19
C TYR A 165 -18.35 4.45 -2.71
N VAL A 166 -18.33 3.28 -2.06
CA VAL A 166 -18.64 3.21 -0.63
C VAL A 166 -17.62 4.00 0.19
N HIS A 167 -18.06 4.50 1.33
CA HIS A 167 -17.19 5.12 2.32
C HIS A 167 -17.56 4.66 3.73
N TYR A 168 -16.56 4.57 4.59
CA TYR A 168 -16.75 4.28 6.01
C TYR A 168 -17.02 5.57 6.79
N THR A 169 -17.93 5.50 7.73
CA THR A 169 -18.27 6.63 8.61
C THR A 169 -17.39 6.65 9.85
N GLU A 170 -17.37 7.79 10.56
CA GLU A 170 -16.71 7.90 11.86
C GLU A 170 -17.15 6.80 12.85
N GLN A 171 -18.42 6.40 12.82
CA GLN A 171 -18.94 5.34 13.69
C GLN A 171 -18.39 3.96 13.33
N GLN A 172 -17.99 3.74 12.09
CA GLN A 172 -17.44 2.47 11.60
C GLN A 172 -15.94 2.35 11.78
N ILE A 173 -15.21 3.49 11.88
CA ILE A 173 -13.77 3.55 12.10
C ILE A 173 -13.41 4.64 13.12
N PRO A 174 -14.01 4.60 14.33
CA PRO A 174 -13.95 5.71 15.29
C PRO A 174 -12.54 6.02 15.80
N ASN A 175 -11.67 5.01 15.91
CA ASN A 175 -10.33 5.20 16.46
C ASN A 175 -9.41 5.91 15.48
N TYR A 176 -9.50 5.62 14.16
CA TYR A 176 -8.77 6.39 13.15
C TYR A 176 -9.19 7.86 13.14
N TRP A 177 -10.50 8.13 13.27
CA TRP A 177 -11.00 9.50 13.38
C TRP A 177 -10.55 10.17 14.68
N GLN A 178 -10.47 9.44 15.81
CA GLN A 178 -9.93 9.96 17.05
C GLN A 178 -8.44 10.31 16.94
N TYR A 179 -7.63 9.45 16.29
CA TYR A 179 -6.22 9.78 16.03
C TYR A 179 -6.11 11.02 15.14
N ALA A 180 -6.86 11.10 14.04
CA ALA A 180 -6.87 12.27 13.16
C ALA A 180 -7.28 13.56 13.87
N ARG A 181 -8.30 13.53 14.77
CA ARG A 181 -8.74 14.68 15.57
C ARG A 181 -7.72 15.12 16.62
N ASN A 182 -6.89 14.23 17.08
CA ASN A 182 -5.94 14.53 18.15
C ASN A 182 -4.51 14.71 17.65
N PHE A 183 -4.20 14.28 16.45
CA PHE A 183 -2.89 14.39 15.83
C PHE A 183 -3.03 15.00 14.44
N VAL A 184 -2.29 14.55 13.45
CA VAL A 184 -2.31 15.10 12.09
C VAL A 184 -2.92 14.10 11.11
N LEU A 185 -3.80 14.60 10.24
CA LEU A 185 -4.31 13.89 9.07
C LEU A 185 -3.76 14.58 7.82
N ALA A 186 -3.01 13.87 6.98
CA ALA A 186 -2.63 14.36 5.66
C ALA A 186 -3.74 14.04 4.66
N ASP A 187 -4.30 15.07 4.03
CA ASP A 187 -5.42 14.89 3.08
C ASP A 187 -5.00 14.95 1.61
N HIS A 188 -3.73 15.19 1.34
CA HIS A 188 -3.15 15.22 -0.01
C HIS A 188 -1.91 14.31 -0.11
N LEU A 189 -1.97 13.11 0.46
CA LEU A 189 -0.95 12.09 0.25
C LEU A 189 -1.39 11.15 -0.88
N PHE A 190 -0.62 11.09 -1.96
CA PHE A 190 -0.91 10.26 -3.12
C PHE A 190 -0.10 8.97 -3.10
N SER A 191 -0.65 7.89 -3.66
CA SER A 191 0.15 6.71 -3.94
C SER A 191 1.19 7.03 -5.02
N THR A 192 2.40 6.51 -4.89
CA THR A 192 3.47 6.73 -5.88
C THR A 192 3.16 6.08 -7.24
N THR A 193 2.22 5.13 -7.27
CA THR A 193 1.72 4.49 -8.50
C THR A 193 0.22 4.23 -8.40
N MET A 194 -0.43 3.95 -9.54
CA MET A 194 -1.84 3.54 -9.55
C MET A 194 -2.09 2.08 -9.08
N GLY A 195 -1.20 1.52 -8.27
CA GLY A 195 -1.26 0.14 -7.80
C GLY A 195 -0.44 -0.80 -8.70
N PRO A 196 -0.33 -2.07 -8.36
CA PRO A 196 -0.87 -2.75 -7.18
C PRO A 196 0.00 -2.58 -5.92
N SER A 197 -0.26 -3.40 -4.88
CA SER A 197 0.34 -3.26 -3.53
C SER A 197 1.87 -3.33 -3.49
N THR A 198 2.52 -4.28 -4.17
CA THR A 198 3.98 -4.44 -4.08
C THR A 198 4.79 -3.16 -4.34
N PRO A 199 4.52 -2.36 -5.41
CA PRO A 199 5.21 -1.08 -5.59
C PRO A 199 4.89 -0.07 -4.48
N GLY A 200 3.67 -0.06 -3.95
CA GLY A 200 3.28 0.78 -2.81
C GLY A 200 4.08 0.45 -1.55
N HIS A 201 4.29 -0.84 -1.26
CA HIS A 201 5.11 -1.28 -0.14
C HIS A 201 6.61 -1.01 -0.35
N ALA A 202 7.14 -1.16 -1.57
CA ALA A 202 8.57 -0.96 -1.87
C ALA A 202 9.03 0.49 -1.62
N VAL A 203 8.14 1.46 -1.79
CA VAL A 203 8.43 2.89 -1.63
C VAL A 203 8.96 3.21 -0.24
N PHE A 204 8.42 2.58 0.80
CA PHE A 204 8.78 2.89 2.19
C PHE A 204 10.25 2.57 2.52
N TRP A 205 10.87 1.63 1.80
CA TRP A 205 12.29 1.30 1.97
C TRP A 205 13.21 2.03 1.02
N THR A 206 12.74 2.38 -0.19
CA THR A 206 13.59 2.79 -1.32
C THR A 206 13.30 4.20 -1.85
N GLY A 207 12.30 4.89 -1.31
CA GLY A 207 11.85 6.18 -1.84
C GLY A 207 11.28 6.09 -3.27
N ARG A 208 11.04 4.87 -3.79
CA ARG A 208 10.54 4.64 -5.14
C ARG A 208 9.71 3.35 -5.22
N SER A 209 8.80 3.29 -6.16
CA SER A 209 7.96 2.11 -6.43
C SER A 209 8.72 0.95 -7.12
N LEU A 210 10.04 1.05 -7.29
CA LEU A 210 10.86 0.16 -8.12
C LEU A 210 10.32 0.05 -9.56
N SER A 211 9.48 0.99 -9.96
CA SER A 211 8.80 1.02 -11.27
C SER A 211 7.99 -0.24 -11.57
N LEU A 212 7.49 -0.91 -10.56
CA LEU A 212 6.65 -2.09 -10.70
C LEU A 212 5.22 -1.68 -11.11
N THR A 213 4.67 -2.35 -12.12
CA THR A 213 3.28 -2.11 -12.55
C THR A 213 2.34 -3.24 -12.13
N ASN A 214 2.88 -4.46 -12.01
CA ASN A 214 2.19 -5.64 -11.53
C ASN A 214 3.20 -6.52 -10.80
N ALA A 215 2.82 -7.02 -9.66
CA ALA A 215 3.59 -8.01 -8.92
C ALA A 215 3.43 -9.42 -9.50
N LYS A 216 3.07 -9.56 -10.76
CA LYS A 216 2.90 -10.88 -11.38
C LYS A 216 4.28 -11.50 -11.57
N CYS A 217 4.62 -12.37 -10.66
CA CYS A 217 5.79 -13.20 -10.79
C CYS A 217 5.50 -14.32 -11.79
N THR A 218 6.25 -14.38 -12.87
CA THR A 218 6.16 -15.46 -13.86
C THR A 218 7.48 -16.23 -13.90
N THR A 219 7.40 -17.54 -13.72
CA THR A 219 8.47 -18.43 -14.15
C THR A 219 8.23 -18.85 -15.62
N PRO A 220 9.28 -19.16 -16.40
CA PRO A 220 9.12 -19.56 -17.79
C PRO A 220 8.22 -20.78 -18.03
N ASP A 221 8.01 -21.58 -17.02
CA ASP A 221 7.19 -22.79 -16.99
C ASP A 221 5.78 -22.56 -16.41
N GLY A 222 5.42 -21.29 -16.10
CA GLY A 222 4.11 -20.93 -15.56
C GLY A 222 3.91 -21.29 -14.09
N GLY A 223 4.96 -21.72 -13.40
CA GLY A 223 4.94 -21.99 -11.96
C GLY A 223 4.92 -20.69 -11.14
N GLY A 224 4.51 -20.77 -9.88
CA GLY A 224 4.61 -19.66 -8.93
C GLY A 224 6.07 -19.32 -8.61
N CYS A 225 6.31 -18.12 -8.08
CA CYS A 225 7.64 -17.74 -7.64
C CYS A 225 8.03 -18.46 -6.36
N THR A 226 9.23 -19.00 -6.35
CA THR A 226 9.87 -19.51 -5.13
C THR A 226 10.87 -18.50 -4.62
N GLY A 227 10.81 -18.20 -3.33
CA GLY A 227 11.64 -17.16 -2.71
C GLY A 227 11.14 -15.74 -3.03
N PHE A 228 11.72 -14.75 -2.38
CA PHE A 228 11.32 -13.35 -2.51
C PHE A 228 12.53 -12.43 -2.73
N GLY A 229 12.34 -11.36 -3.51
CA GLY A 229 13.36 -10.35 -3.72
C GLY A 229 14.65 -10.97 -4.27
N CYS A 230 15.78 -10.60 -3.69
CA CYS A 230 17.11 -11.08 -4.10
C CYS A 230 17.37 -12.56 -3.76
N THR A 231 16.49 -13.22 -3.03
CA THR A 231 16.56 -14.67 -2.76
C THR A 231 15.65 -15.50 -3.65
N ALA A 232 14.89 -14.85 -4.54
CA ALA A 232 14.04 -15.55 -5.49
C ALA A 232 14.85 -16.43 -6.46
N ASP A 233 14.19 -17.46 -7.01
CA ASP A 233 14.80 -18.28 -8.07
C ASP A 233 15.33 -17.36 -9.18
N PRO A 234 16.54 -17.58 -9.69
CA PRO A 234 17.13 -16.78 -10.76
C PRO A 234 16.28 -16.64 -12.03
N LYS A 235 15.35 -17.56 -12.25
CA LYS A 235 14.38 -17.51 -13.35
C LYS A 235 13.19 -16.62 -13.08
N THR A 236 12.97 -16.22 -11.83
CA THR A 236 11.86 -15.35 -11.43
C THR A 236 11.98 -14.00 -12.10
N LYS A 237 10.90 -13.56 -12.74
CA LYS A 237 10.79 -12.25 -13.37
C LYS A 237 9.55 -11.54 -12.87
N ILE A 238 9.66 -10.23 -12.73
CA ILE A 238 8.56 -9.33 -12.45
C ILE A 238 8.55 -8.23 -13.52
N THR A 239 7.38 -7.73 -13.86
CA THR A 239 7.27 -6.66 -14.84
C THR A 239 7.58 -5.32 -14.17
N SER A 240 8.54 -4.60 -14.75
CA SER A 240 8.91 -3.24 -14.35
C SER A 240 8.52 -2.26 -15.46
N PHE A 241 8.03 -1.10 -15.06
CA PHE A 241 7.72 0.03 -15.93
C PHE A 241 8.84 1.07 -15.84
N ASP A 242 9.33 1.52 -16.97
CA ASP A 242 10.31 2.61 -17.03
C ASP A 242 9.58 3.95 -17.19
N PRO A 243 9.57 4.83 -16.18
CA PRO A 243 8.86 6.11 -16.23
C PRO A 243 9.47 7.10 -17.24
N LYS A 244 10.72 6.87 -17.67
CA LYS A 244 11.37 7.73 -18.68
C LYS A 244 10.90 7.41 -20.09
N THR A 245 10.74 6.12 -20.39
CA THR A 245 10.39 5.66 -21.74
C THR A 245 8.94 5.21 -21.87
N CYS A 246 8.22 5.04 -20.77
CA CYS A 246 6.89 4.44 -20.69
C CYS A 246 6.82 3.03 -21.30
N THR A 247 7.90 2.28 -21.20
CA THR A 247 7.94 0.89 -21.65
C THR A 247 8.02 -0.06 -20.47
N THR A 248 7.50 -1.26 -20.64
CA THR A 248 7.62 -2.33 -19.65
C THR A 248 8.69 -3.32 -20.05
N LYS A 249 9.34 -3.91 -19.05
CA LYS A 249 10.31 -5.01 -19.23
C LYS A 249 10.24 -5.97 -18.05
N ASP A 250 10.56 -7.22 -18.30
CA ASP A 250 10.69 -8.21 -17.25
C ASP A 250 12.10 -8.14 -16.64
N VAL A 251 12.15 -7.97 -15.32
CA VAL A 251 13.40 -7.85 -14.56
C VAL A 251 13.44 -8.90 -13.44
N ALA A 252 14.62 -9.19 -12.93
CA ALA A 252 14.74 -9.94 -11.69
C ALA A 252 14.21 -9.08 -10.51
N PRO A 253 13.56 -9.67 -9.49
CA PRO A 253 13.03 -8.93 -8.35
C PRO A 253 14.12 -8.51 -7.35
N CYS A 254 15.30 -8.13 -7.81
CA CYS A 254 16.45 -7.75 -7.01
C CYS A 254 17.07 -6.49 -7.62
N PHE A 255 16.98 -5.39 -6.90
CA PHE A 255 17.30 -4.06 -7.40
C PHE A 255 18.58 -3.53 -6.77
N ASP A 256 19.43 -2.91 -7.59
CA ASP A 256 20.64 -2.21 -7.13
C ASP A 256 20.31 -0.73 -6.96
N VAL A 257 19.63 -0.42 -5.88
CA VAL A 257 19.15 0.92 -5.54
C VAL A 257 19.44 1.21 -4.06
N PRO A 258 19.56 2.49 -3.66
CA PRO A 258 19.70 2.84 -2.24
C PRO A 258 18.42 2.48 -1.47
N ALA A 259 18.59 2.18 -0.17
CA ALA A 259 17.48 1.97 0.74
C ALA A 259 17.76 2.63 2.09
N LEU A 260 16.72 2.94 2.86
CA LEU A 260 16.85 3.54 4.18
C LEU A 260 17.83 2.79 5.10
N PRO A 261 17.84 1.42 5.17
CA PRO A 261 18.81 0.71 5.98
C PRO A 261 20.28 1.03 5.68
N ASP A 262 20.60 1.43 4.45
CA ASP A 262 21.97 1.76 4.05
C ASP A 262 22.43 3.15 4.49
N LYS A 263 21.48 3.99 4.91
CA LYS A 263 21.71 5.41 5.22
C LYS A 263 21.47 5.76 6.68
N LEU A 264 21.02 4.82 7.49
CA LEU A 264 20.73 5.06 8.90
C LEU A 264 21.95 5.63 9.64
N PRO A 265 21.77 6.56 10.58
CA PRO A 265 22.84 7.06 11.42
C PRO A 265 23.55 5.92 12.18
N ALA A 266 24.82 6.09 12.46
CA ALA A 266 25.59 5.07 13.21
C ALA A 266 24.90 4.71 14.54
N GLY A 267 24.75 3.41 14.79
CA GLY A 267 24.06 2.89 15.98
C GLY A 267 22.54 2.84 15.88
N PHE A 268 21.92 3.30 14.78
CA PHE A 268 20.50 3.13 14.56
C PHE A 268 20.20 1.73 14.01
N THR A 269 19.08 1.19 14.44
CA THR A 269 18.58 -0.13 14.06
C THR A 269 17.30 -0.02 13.24
N TRP A 270 16.99 -1.07 12.50
CA TRP A 270 15.74 -1.15 11.73
C TRP A 270 15.12 -2.54 11.85
N THR A 271 13.82 -2.61 11.66
CA THR A 271 13.05 -3.87 11.62
C THR A 271 11.91 -3.77 10.59
N ASP A 272 11.75 -4.82 9.81
CA ASP A 272 10.68 -5.02 8.84
C ASP A 272 9.72 -6.09 9.39
N TYR A 273 8.46 -5.71 9.61
CA TYR A 273 7.42 -6.63 10.07
C TYR A 273 6.46 -6.97 8.93
N GLY A 274 6.07 -8.24 8.87
CA GLY A 274 5.04 -8.71 7.95
C GLY A 274 5.56 -9.24 6.63
N GLY A 275 6.79 -8.92 6.23
CA GLY A 275 7.36 -9.48 5.03
C GLY A 275 8.72 -8.90 4.67
N PRO A 276 9.54 -9.65 3.93
CA PRO A 276 10.91 -9.26 3.66
C PRO A 276 11.02 -8.28 2.48
N LEU A 277 10.23 -7.19 2.46
CA LEU A 277 10.19 -6.25 1.31
C LEU A 277 11.54 -5.58 1.06
N ALA A 278 12.27 -5.27 2.13
CA ALA A 278 13.62 -4.76 2.02
C ALA A 278 14.59 -5.74 1.32
N MET A 279 14.26 -7.05 1.25
CA MET A 279 15.02 -8.06 0.49
C MET A 279 14.98 -7.87 -1.02
N MET A 280 14.14 -6.98 -1.55
CA MET A 280 14.20 -6.59 -2.96
C MET A 280 15.41 -5.71 -3.26
N VAL A 281 16.10 -5.18 -2.26
CA VAL A 281 17.29 -4.34 -2.40
C VAL A 281 18.56 -5.18 -2.20
N LYS A 282 19.45 -5.13 -3.18
CA LYS A 282 20.65 -5.96 -3.25
C LYS A 282 21.61 -5.72 -2.07
N SER A 283 21.86 -4.47 -1.70
CA SER A 283 22.70 -4.10 -0.56
C SER A 283 22.15 -4.62 0.76
N VAL A 284 20.83 -4.54 0.95
CA VAL A 284 20.15 -5.04 2.15
C VAL A 284 20.22 -6.57 2.20
N ALA A 285 19.88 -7.24 1.09
CA ALA A 285 19.89 -8.71 1.02
C ALA A 285 21.29 -9.33 1.22
N ALA A 286 22.34 -8.58 0.90
CA ALA A 286 23.74 -9.04 1.06
C ALA A 286 24.26 -8.93 2.50
N ARG A 287 23.52 -8.32 3.44
CA ARG A 287 23.93 -8.16 4.83
C ARG A 287 23.97 -9.51 5.54
N PRO A 288 25.03 -9.82 6.30
CA PRO A 288 25.14 -11.10 7.00
C PRO A 288 24.08 -11.26 8.10
N ASP A 289 23.61 -10.16 8.67
CA ASP A 289 22.61 -10.09 9.75
C ASP A 289 21.19 -9.87 9.26
N VAL A 290 20.96 -9.86 7.94
CA VAL A 290 19.70 -9.43 7.33
C VAL A 290 18.47 -10.17 7.88
N LYS A 291 18.59 -11.46 8.18
CA LYS A 291 17.49 -12.27 8.70
C LYS A 291 16.99 -11.82 10.07
N THR A 292 17.85 -11.20 10.88
CA THR A 292 17.49 -10.72 12.21
C THR A 292 16.58 -9.48 12.19
N HIS A 293 16.49 -8.84 11.03
CA HIS A 293 15.67 -7.63 10.85
C HIS A 293 14.24 -7.92 10.41
N PHE A 294 13.92 -9.17 10.03
CA PHE A 294 12.58 -9.53 9.58
C PHE A 294 11.81 -10.27 10.66
N ARG A 295 10.60 -9.82 10.92
CA ARG A 295 9.72 -10.38 11.96
C ARG A 295 8.30 -10.51 11.44
N ARG A 296 7.50 -11.38 12.07
CA ARG A 296 6.08 -11.53 11.71
C ARG A 296 5.29 -10.32 12.17
N GLN A 297 4.28 -9.89 11.41
CA GLN A 297 3.39 -8.80 11.82
C GLN A 297 2.71 -9.05 13.18
N SER A 298 2.42 -10.32 13.50
CA SER A 298 1.84 -10.73 14.78
C SER A 298 2.74 -10.46 16.00
N ASP A 299 4.04 -10.37 15.80
CA ASP A 299 5.01 -10.20 16.88
C ASP A 299 5.13 -8.73 17.32
N LEU A 300 4.71 -7.78 16.48
CA LEU A 300 4.96 -6.35 16.68
C LEU A 300 4.46 -5.82 18.05
N VAL A 301 3.25 -6.17 18.47
CA VAL A 301 2.71 -5.73 19.76
C VAL A 301 3.50 -6.31 20.93
N ASN A 302 3.83 -7.61 20.85
CA ASN A 302 4.64 -8.27 21.88
C ASN A 302 6.04 -7.65 21.94
N ASP A 303 6.67 -7.39 20.81
CA ASP A 303 8.00 -6.79 20.74
C ASP A 303 8.02 -5.41 21.37
N LEU A 304 7.04 -4.56 21.05
CA LEU A 304 6.92 -3.24 21.68
C LEU A 304 6.73 -3.37 23.20
N THR A 305 5.88 -4.28 23.67
CA THR A 305 5.62 -4.45 25.11
C THR A 305 6.79 -5.05 25.88
N THR A 306 7.67 -5.79 25.20
CA THR A 306 8.90 -6.37 25.78
C THR A 306 10.14 -5.51 25.56
N GLY A 307 10.00 -4.33 24.95
CA GLY A 307 11.07 -3.37 24.77
C GLY A 307 11.93 -3.57 23.52
N HIS A 308 11.50 -4.42 22.59
CA HIS A 308 12.13 -4.53 21.28
C HIS A 308 11.63 -3.41 20.36
N LEU A 309 12.34 -2.30 20.36
CA LEU A 309 12.01 -1.14 19.52
C LEU A 309 13.24 -0.76 18.69
N ALA A 310 13.14 -0.91 17.38
CA ALA A 310 14.14 -0.37 16.45
C ALA A 310 13.92 1.13 16.24
N ASN A 311 14.98 1.86 15.86
CA ASN A 311 14.86 3.27 15.51
C ASN A 311 13.92 3.45 14.30
N LEU A 312 14.04 2.60 13.28
CA LEU A 312 13.11 2.53 12.15
C LEU A 312 12.35 1.20 12.16
N THR A 313 11.06 1.25 12.32
CA THR A 313 10.16 0.09 12.19
C THR A 313 9.22 0.34 11.03
N ILE A 314 9.21 -0.52 10.02
CA ILE A 314 8.18 -0.52 8.97
C ILE A 314 7.42 -1.83 9.11
N ALA A 315 6.12 -1.72 9.32
CA ALA A 315 5.23 -2.87 9.48
C ALA A 315 4.26 -2.93 8.30
N HIS A 316 4.48 -3.90 7.44
CA HIS A 316 3.60 -4.25 6.34
C HIS A 316 2.49 -5.17 6.87
N LEU A 317 1.32 -4.59 7.12
CA LEU A 317 0.19 -5.29 7.74
C LEU A 317 -0.74 -5.86 6.67
N TRP A 318 -0.24 -6.78 5.87
CA TRP A 318 -0.88 -7.31 4.67
C TRP A 318 -1.50 -8.69 4.82
N SER A 319 -1.49 -9.29 6.01
CA SER A 319 -2.01 -10.64 6.23
C SER A 319 -3.23 -10.65 7.12
N GLY A 320 -4.26 -11.37 6.70
CA GLY A 320 -5.51 -11.57 7.44
C GLY A 320 -6.34 -10.28 7.62
N ASP A 321 -7.39 -10.36 8.42
CA ASP A 321 -8.34 -9.24 8.62
C ASP A 321 -7.69 -7.97 9.22
N VAL A 322 -6.50 -8.10 9.81
CA VAL A 322 -5.77 -6.94 10.34
C VAL A 322 -5.13 -6.08 9.25
N SER A 323 -5.03 -6.58 8.03
CA SER A 323 -4.56 -5.83 6.88
C SER A 323 -5.54 -4.75 6.43
N GLU A 324 -6.83 -4.99 6.58
CA GLU A 324 -7.96 -4.21 6.05
C GLU A 324 -8.18 -4.40 4.54
N HIS A 325 -7.42 -5.30 3.90
CA HIS A 325 -7.60 -5.59 2.48
C HIS A 325 -9.06 -5.91 2.16
N PRO A 326 -9.68 -5.27 1.16
CA PRO A 326 -11.01 -5.66 0.71
C PRO A 326 -11.02 -7.15 0.30
N SER A 327 -11.96 -7.96 0.75
CA SER A 327 -13.27 -7.59 1.33
C SER A 327 -13.33 -7.48 2.87
N ALA A 328 -12.22 -7.51 3.60
CA ALA A 328 -12.26 -7.44 5.06
C ALA A 328 -12.94 -6.16 5.56
N TYR A 329 -13.64 -6.26 6.70
CA TYR A 329 -14.18 -5.11 7.39
C TYR A 329 -13.09 -4.45 8.25
N PRO A 330 -12.90 -3.12 8.20
CA PRO A 330 -11.73 -2.46 8.82
C PRO A 330 -11.57 -2.63 10.33
N CYS A 331 -12.55 -3.19 11.02
CA CYS A 331 -12.57 -3.24 12.48
C CYS A 331 -11.36 -3.97 13.11
N ALA A 332 -11.00 -5.13 12.57
CA ALA A 332 -9.88 -5.90 13.10
C ALA A 332 -8.55 -5.16 12.89
N GLY A 333 -8.37 -4.54 11.72
CA GLY A 333 -7.19 -3.78 11.38
C GLY A 333 -7.07 -2.49 12.20
N GLU A 334 -8.16 -1.74 12.36
CA GLU A 334 -8.22 -0.58 13.24
C GLU A 334 -7.85 -0.94 14.67
N ASN A 335 -8.43 -2.03 15.20
CA ASN A 335 -8.13 -2.52 16.56
C ASN A 335 -6.66 -2.94 16.72
N PHE A 336 -6.07 -3.55 15.70
CA PHE A 336 -4.65 -3.91 15.73
C PHE A 336 -3.76 -2.67 15.70
N SER A 337 -4.13 -1.65 14.92
CA SER A 337 -3.44 -0.36 14.95
C SER A 337 -3.53 0.30 16.33
N VAL A 338 -4.69 0.20 17.03
CA VAL A 338 -4.85 0.68 18.41
C VAL A 338 -3.93 -0.07 19.37
N ASP A 339 -3.82 -1.39 19.27
CA ASP A 339 -2.90 -2.19 20.10
C ASP A 339 -1.44 -1.74 19.91
N ILE A 340 -1.00 -1.56 18.66
CA ILE A 340 0.36 -1.12 18.34
C ILE A 340 0.62 0.29 18.88
N ILE A 341 -0.28 1.24 18.61
CA ILE A 341 -0.11 2.64 19.02
C ILE A 341 -0.14 2.77 20.54
N ASN A 342 -1.04 2.06 21.24
CA ASN A 342 -1.07 2.04 22.69
C ASN A 342 0.21 1.44 23.29
N ALA A 343 0.70 0.33 22.73
CA ALA A 343 1.96 -0.28 23.17
C ALA A 343 3.14 0.68 22.98
N ALA A 344 3.23 1.34 21.84
CA ALA A 344 4.26 2.33 21.54
C ALA A 344 4.18 3.56 22.47
N MET A 345 2.98 4.06 22.74
CA MET A 345 2.76 5.16 23.66
C MET A 345 3.06 4.83 25.14
N ALA A 346 3.05 3.55 25.52
CA ALA A 346 3.41 3.10 26.85
C ALA A 346 4.92 3.04 27.09
N LEU A 347 5.72 3.09 26.03
CA LEU A 347 7.18 3.03 26.13
C LEU A 347 7.78 4.32 26.71
N PRO A 348 8.87 4.23 27.47
CA PRO A 348 9.63 5.41 27.92
C PRO A 348 10.07 6.32 26.77
N GLN A 349 10.27 5.75 25.60
CA GLN A 349 10.67 6.43 24.36
C GLN A 349 9.54 7.21 23.68
N TRP A 350 8.33 7.20 24.19
CA TRP A 350 7.21 7.94 23.59
C TRP A 350 7.57 9.39 23.24
N ASN A 351 8.31 10.07 24.11
CA ASN A 351 8.71 11.46 23.89
C ASN A 351 9.72 11.66 22.75
N GLU A 352 10.17 10.59 22.13
CA GLU A 352 11.13 10.60 21.01
C GLU A 352 10.58 9.88 19.77
N MET A 353 9.24 9.72 19.68
CA MET A 353 8.62 8.85 18.69
C MET A 353 7.71 9.58 17.70
N ALA A 354 7.70 9.11 16.47
CA ALA A 354 6.67 9.39 15.48
C ALA A 354 6.12 8.08 14.91
N ILE A 355 4.80 8.01 14.76
CA ILE A 355 4.11 6.86 14.15
C ILE A 355 3.34 7.39 12.96
N VAL A 356 3.49 6.74 11.79
CA VAL A 356 2.71 7.04 10.59
C VAL A 356 1.83 5.83 10.30
N VAL A 357 0.53 6.04 10.19
CA VAL A 357 -0.42 5.01 9.72
C VAL A 357 -0.85 5.40 8.32
N THR A 358 -0.62 4.54 7.35
CA THR A 358 -0.97 4.80 5.95
C THR A 358 -1.33 3.50 5.24
N TRP A 359 -1.71 3.60 3.96
CA TRP A 359 -2.10 2.47 3.12
C TRP A 359 -1.16 2.36 1.92
N ASP A 360 -1.06 1.18 1.35
CA ASP A 360 -0.14 0.85 0.26
C ASP A 360 -0.66 1.32 -1.10
N ASP A 361 -1.95 1.11 -1.36
CA ASP A 361 -2.62 1.57 -2.57
C ASP A 361 -4.12 1.88 -2.36
N TRP A 362 -4.80 2.21 -3.44
CA TRP A 362 -6.18 2.73 -3.48
C TRP A 362 -7.28 1.66 -3.35
N GLY A 363 -6.95 0.37 -3.49
CA GLY A 363 -7.87 -0.75 -3.34
C GLY A 363 -9.09 -0.77 -4.26
N GLY A 364 -9.04 -0.06 -5.38
CA GLY A 364 -10.20 0.06 -6.27
C GLY A 364 -11.25 1.08 -5.83
N PHE A 365 -11.08 1.73 -4.67
CA PHE A 365 -12.04 2.71 -4.15
C PHE A 365 -11.92 4.07 -4.82
N TYR A 366 -13.04 4.78 -4.83
CA TYR A 366 -13.18 6.13 -5.39
C TYR A 366 -12.44 7.16 -4.53
N ASP A 367 -11.76 8.06 -5.22
CA ASP A 367 -11.33 9.35 -4.69
C ASP A 367 -11.71 10.43 -5.70
N HIS A 368 -12.15 11.61 -5.22
CA HIS A 368 -12.60 12.67 -6.11
C HIS A 368 -11.46 13.55 -6.62
N VAL A 369 -10.29 13.53 -5.96
CA VAL A 369 -9.13 14.33 -6.34
C VAL A 369 -8.28 13.58 -7.35
N ALA A 370 -8.06 14.18 -8.51
CA ALA A 370 -7.20 13.59 -9.52
C ALA A 370 -5.74 13.60 -9.05
N PRO A 371 -5.02 12.47 -9.21
CA PRO A 371 -3.61 12.42 -8.86
C PRO A 371 -2.75 13.30 -9.77
N PRO A 372 -1.57 13.72 -9.29
CA PRO A 372 -0.59 14.43 -10.10
C PRO A 372 -0.21 13.66 -11.37
N VAL A 373 0.04 14.41 -12.44
CA VAL A 373 0.34 13.85 -13.76
C VAL A 373 1.80 14.03 -14.09
N HIS A 374 2.47 12.94 -14.43
CA HIS A 374 3.82 12.92 -14.96
C HIS A 374 3.80 12.51 -16.43
N LYS A 375 4.83 12.90 -17.18
CA LYS A 375 4.98 12.53 -18.59
C LYS A 375 6.31 11.84 -18.81
N CYS A 376 6.26 10.73 -19.53
CA CYS A 376 7.46 10.11 -20.06
C CYS A 376 8.08 10.95 -21.17
N ALA A 377 9.34 10.65 -21.55
CA ALA A 377 10.04 11.34 -22.62
C ALA A 377 9.32 11.30 -23.99
N ASN A 378 8.53 10.25 -24.24
CA ASN A 378 7.69 10.11 -25.43
C ASN A 378 6.34 10.87 -25.35
N GLY A 379 6.11 11.63 -24.27
CA GLY A 379 4.88 12.38 -24.03
C GLY A 379 3.71 11.57 -23.45
N GLN A 380 3.86 10.26 -23.31
CA GLN A 380 2.86 9.40 -22.66
C GLN A 380 2.71 9.79 -21.18
N ILE A 381 1.49 9.73 -20.69
CA ILE A 381 1.18 10.09 -19.29
C ILE A 381 1.47 8.89 -18.39
N PHE A 382 2.23 9.17 -17.34
CA PHE A 382 2.41 8.31 -16.18
C PHE A 382 1.91 9.08 -14.96
N ASN A 383 0.97 8.54 -14.24
CA ASN A 383 0.38 9.24 -13.10
C ASN A 383 0.84 8.61 -11.79
N GLU A 384 0.91 9.42 -10.74
CA GLU A 384 0.80 8.93 -9.38
C GLU A 384 -0.56 8.23 -9.19
N GLY A 385 -0.68 7.43 -8.13
CA GLY A 385 -1.94 6.80 -7.78
C GLY A 385 -2.86 7.75 -7.00
N PHE A 386 -4.04 7.25 -6.65
CA PHE A 386 -5.06 8.02 -5.95
C PHE A 386 -4.61 8.36 -4.52
N ARG A 387 -5.31 9.31 -3.88
CA ARG A 387 -5.00 9.71 -2.51
C ARG A 387 -5.21 8.57 -1.52
N LEU A 388 -4.27 8.47 -0.60
CA LEU A 388 -4.28 7.54 0.52
C LEU A 388 -4.45 8.29 1.83
N PRO A 389 -5.09 7.72 2.84
CA PRO A 389 -5.06 8.30 4.17
C PRO A 389 -3.64 8.25 4.76
N ALA A 390 -3.25 9.28 5.52
CA ALA A 390 -2.08 9.19 6.38
C ALA A 390 -2.33 9.92 7.70
N ILE A 391 -2.15 9.22 8.80
CA ILE A 391 -2.28 9.76 10.15
C ILE A 391 -0.89 9.81 10.78
N ILE A 392 -0.45 10.98 11.24
CA ILE A 392 0.86 11.17 11.87
C ILE A 392 0.65 11.38 13.37
N VAL A 393 1.06 10.41 14.17
CA VAL A 393 0.90 10.35 15.61
C VAL A 393 2.24 10.57 16.28
N SER A 394 2.37 11.63 17.09
CA SER A 394 3.60 11.95 17.80
C SER A 394 3.29 12.89 18.97
N PRO A 395 4.07 12.89 20.05
CA PRO A 395 3.94 13.90 21.10
C PRO A 395 4.18 15.33 20.57
N TYR A 396 4.82 15.47 19.44
CA TYR A 396 5.10 16.76 18.77
C TYR A 396 4.19 17.03 17.56
N ALA A 397 3.29 16.12 17.21
CA ALA A 397 2.34 16.36 16.13
C ALA A 397 1.35 17.48 16.50
N LYS A 398 1.03 18.36 15.58
CA LYS A 398 0.03 19.42 15.76
C LYS A 398 -1.34 18.80 16.01
N LYS A 399 -2.08 19.30 17.01
CA LYS A 399 -3.38 18.74 17.38
C LYS A 399 -4.47 19.07 16.36
N GLY A 400 -5.12 18.04 15.80
CA GLY A 400 -6.25 18.18 14.89
C GLY A 400 -5.90 18.95 13.60
N PHE A 401 -4.64 18.89 13.19
CA PHE A 401 -4.16 19.59 12.02
C PHE A 401 -4.37 18.74 10.77
N VAL A 402 -5.02 19.33 9.76
CA VAL A 402 -5.12 18.73 8.42
C VAL A 402 -3.97 19.28 7.59
N LEU A 403 -3.02 18.41 7.25
CA LEU A 403 -1.85 18.73 6.45
C LEU A 403 -2.24 18.72 4.96
N LYS A 404 -2.23 19.90 4.34
CA LYS A 404 -2.64 20.07 2.93
C LYS A 404 -1.49 20.13 1.94
N THR A 405 -0.27 19.99 2.42
CA THR A 405 0.90 19.93 1.54
C THR A 405 0.77 18.73 0.61
N PRO A 406 0.80 18.91 -0.72
CA PRO A 406 0.83 17.79 -1.64
C PRO A 406 2.02 16.87 -1.33
N ALA A 407 1.74 15.64 -1.07
CA ALA A 407 2.70 14.62 -0.66
C ALA A 407 2.40 13.30 -1.38
N GLU A 408 3.34 12.38 -1.31
CA GLU A 408 3.19 11.02 -1.82
C GLU A 408 3.77 10.01 -0.83
N GLN A 409 3.64 8.72 -1.09
CA GLN A 409 4.22 7.69 -0.22
C GLN A 409 5.73 7.89 0.00
N ALA A 410 6.47 8.36 -1.00
CA ALA A 410 7.89 8.70 -0.86
C ALA A 410 8.16 9.87 0.11
N SER A 411 7.14 10.64 0.50
CA SER A 411 7.24 11.64 1.56
C SER A 411 7.48 11.01 2.94
N ILE A 412 7.18 9.72 3.13
CA ILE A 412 7.40 9.02 4.40
C ILE A 412 8.87 8.66 4.60
N PRO A 413 9.60 8.00 3.66
CA PRO A 413 11.05 7.91 3.76
C PRO A 413 11.73 9.28 3.83
N ARG A 414 11.26 10.29 3.06
CA ARG A 414 11.72 11.67 3.21
C ARG A 414 11.57 12.19 4.64
N LEU A 415 10.44 11.94 5.29
CA LEU A 415 10.23 12.34 6.69
C LEU A 415 11.31 11.72 7.62
N VAL A 416 11.63 10.44 7.43
CA VAL A 416 12.69 9.76 8.19
C VAL A 416 14.04 10.47 7.97
N GLU A 417 14.36 10.79 6.73
CA GLU A 417 15.59 11.47 6.35
C GLU A 417 15.67 12.88 6.93
N GLU A 418 14.58 13.66 6.87
CA GLU A 418 14.49 15.01 7.44
C GLU A 418 14.58 14.98 8.98
N LEU A 419 13.89 14.04 9.64
CA LEU A 419 13.91 13.91 11.10
C LEU A 419 15.32 13.59 11.63
N TRP A 420 16.12 12.85 10.89
CA TRP A 420 17.45 12.40 11.33
C TRP A 420 18.61 13.11 10.62
N GLY A 421 18.32 14.08 9.75
CA GLY A 421 19.34 14.82 9.02
C GLY A 421 20.14 13.97 8.04
N MET A 422 19.50 12.95 7.46
CA MET A 422 20.12 12.07 6.48
C MET A 422 20.06 12.71 5.08
N PRO A 423 21.03 12.41 4.20
CA PRO A 423 20.93 12.80 2.80
C PRO A 423 19.82 11.99 2.12
N PHE A 424 19.03 12.62 1.27
CA PHE A 424 18.00 11.95 0.48
C PHE A 424 18.59 10.85 -0.41
N MET A 425 17.82 9.78 -0.63
CA MET A 425 18.20 8.71 -1.56
C MET A 425 18.34 9.27 -2.98
N THR A 426 17.54 10.25 -3.36
CA THR A 426 17.61 10.99 -4.63
C THR A 426 19.00 11.53 -4.93
N ALA A 427 19.81 11.84 -3.92
CA ALA A 427 21.19 12.32 -4.12
C ALA A 427 22.11 11.27 -4.79
N SER A 428 21.80 9.99 -4.65
CA SER A 428 22.56 8.88 -5.26
C SER A 428 21.76 8.09 -6.31
N ASP A 429 20.44 8.26 -6.32
CA ASP A 429 19.52 7.63 -7.29
C ASP A 429 18.47 8.66 -7.75
N PRO A 430 18.65 9.27 -8.93
CA PRO A 430 17.72 10.28 -9.45
C PRO A 430 16.28 9.77 -9.70
N ASP A 431 16.09 8.45 -9.72
CA ASP A 431 14.76 7.86 -9.89
C ASP A 431 14.04 7.65 -8.54
N ALA A 432 14.72 7.84 -7.40
CA ALA A 432 14.08 7.97 -6.09
C ALA A 432 13.31 9.28 -6.02
N ARG A 433 12.20 9.29 -5.29
CA ARG A 433 11.27 10.42 -5.25
C ARG A 433 11.30 11.19 -3.93
N ASP A 434 11.97 10.67 -2.92
CA ASP A 434 12.10 11.27 -1.60
C ASP A 434 12.58 12.73 -1.62
N GLY A 435 13.54 13.05 -2.49
CA GLY A 435 14.05 14.43 -2.65
C GLY A 435 13.08 15.41 -3.31
N THR A 436 12.08 14.92 -4.07
CA THR A 436 11.09 15.72 -4.79
C THR A 436 9.69 15.64 -4.20
N ALA A 437 9.39 14.60 -3.43
CA ALA A 437 8.14 14.44 -2.70
C ALA A 437 7.89 15.60 -1.72
N GLY A 438 6.64 15.88 -1.40
CA GLY A 438 6.31 16.92 -0.41
C GLY A 438 6.82 16.57 1.00
N SER A 439 7.29 17.56 1.75
CA SER A 439 7.71 17.35 3.13
C SER A 439 6.51 17.20 4.07
N LEU A 440 6.60 16.25 4.99
CA LEU A 440 5.61 16.05 6.07
C LEU A 440 6.03 16.77 7.36
N MET A 441 7.11 17.52 7.37
CA MET A 441 7.63 18.19 8.58
C MET A 441 6.67 19.24 9.14
N ASP A 442 5.80 19.82 8.32
CA ASP A 442 4.74 20.73 8.78
C ASP A 442 3.71 20.09 9.72
N ALA A 443 3.70 18.75 9.79
CA ALA A 443 2.90 18.02 10.78
C ALA A 443 3.34 18.26 12.22
N PHE A 444 4.59 18.72 12.44
CA PHE A 444 5.19 18.80 13.76
C PHE A 444 5.34 20.24 14.26
N ASP A 445 5.29 20.37 15.58
CA ASP A 445 5.72 21.55 16.34
C ASP A 445 6.71 21.12 17.41
N PHE A 446 8.00 21.18 17.14
CA PHE A 446 9.04 20.80 18.08
C PHE A 446 9.27 21.84 19.19
N ALA A 447 8.64 23.01 19.12
CA ALA A 447 8.67 24.00 20.18
C ALA A 447 7.69 23.65 21.32
N GLN A 448 6.64 22.88 21.02
CA GLN A 448 5.71 22.43 22.06
C GLN A 448 6.33 21.44 23.05
N SER A 449 5.76 21.38 24.26
CA SER A 449 6.05 20.28 25.18
C SER A 449 5.52 18.96 24.61
N ALA A 450 6.23 17.87 24.90
CA ALA A 450 5.76 16.54 24.50
C ALA A 450 4.35 16.28 25.08
N ARG A 451 3.42 15.91 24.23
CA ARG A 451 2.04 15.60 24.62
C ARG A 451 1.97 14.21 25.26
N PRO A 452 1.11 14.05 26.28
CA PRO A 452 0.92 12.75 26.93
C PRO A 452 0.33 11.73 25.93
N PRO A 453 0.48 10.42 26.21
CA PRO A 453 -0.18 9.37 25.46
C PRO A 453 -1.69 9.56 25.34
N LEU A 454 -2.25 9.25 24.17
CA LEU A 454 -3.68 9.12 23.94
C LEU A 454 -4.01 7.64 23.81
N VAL A 455 -4.36 7.02 24.92
CA VAL A 455 -4.73 5.60 24.92
C VAL A 455 -6.19 5.44 24.48
N LEU A 456 -6.43 4.72 23.40
CA LEU A 456 -7.76 4.42 22.88
C LEU A 456 -8.18 2.99 23.21
N THR A 457 -9.50 2.79 23.27
CA THR A 457 -10.09 1.45 23.50
C THR A 457 -10.48 0.82 22.18
N LYS A 458 -10.13 -0.45 22.02
CA LYS A 458 -10.60 -1.25 20.89
C LYS A 458 -12.12 -1.33 20.87
N ARG A 459 -12.70 -1.32 19.70
CA ARG A 459 -14.14 -1.53 19.56
C ARG A 459 -14.48 -2.99 19.33
N THR A 460 -15.73 -3.36 19.65
CA THR A 460 -16.27 -4.67 19.27
C THR A 460 -16.50 -4.70 17.78
N CYS A 461 -15.97 -5.71 17.10
CA CYS A 461 -16.22 -5.95 15.69
C CYS A 461 -17.57 -6.66 15.49
N PRO A 462 -18.30 -6.32 14.42
CA PRO A 462 -19.60 -6.92 14.11
C PRO A 462 -19.50 -8.40 13.76
#